data_44d440e833a7a1a447984f9e9b06ff6a
#
_entry.id   44d440e833a7a1a447984f9e9b06ff6a
#
_cell.length_a   1.000
_cell.length_b   1.000
_cell.length_c   1.000
_cell.angle_alpha   90.00
_cell.angle_beta   90.00
_cell.angle_gamma   90.00
#
_symmetry.space_group_name_H-M   'P 1'
#
loop_
_entity.id
_entity.type
_entity.pdbx_description
1 polymer ?
#
loop_
_entity_poly.entity_id
_entity_poly.type
_entity_poly.pdbx_seq_one_letter_code
_entity_poly.pdbx_strand_id
1 'polypeptide(L)'
;MMKNTKMMTLVAAGVAGLALANMPVHAAEKTITLGSTGVSYPTSYKENDKLVGFDVEVANKAFAAEGYKVKWVNGDFDSLLQQLSSKKIQGVSNAVAYNKDRAKQYRFSKLYATYNQQVAVPKDSKAKKVSDLAGKTVGAVQGSTSIKNLNAYNKKVDVRAFESRDDAVTAANGGKVDGVTNSGPILKAVIKDKQLALKMLPDKIAADHDGAVFTKDASGKKDAKIFNTGLKKLYKDGELQKLSHKYFGEDIINGKALN
;
A
#
# COMPACT_ATOMS: atom_id res chain seq x y z
N MET A 1 51.92 75.22 -43.31
CA MET A 1 50.51 75.36 -43.68
C MET A 1 49.76 74.12 -43.19
N MET A 2 49.00 74.30 -42.15
CA MET A 2 48.29 73.23 -41.46
C MET A 2 46.85 73.11 -42.02
N LYS A 3 46.44 71.96 -42.39
CA LYS A 3 45.04 71.69 -42.72
C LYS A 3 44.44 70.77 -41.64
N ASN A 4 43.53 71.33 -40.87
CA ASN A 4 42.72 70.60 -39.87
C ASN A 4 41.66 69.73 -40.57
N THR A 5 41.66 68.47 -40.29
CA THR A 5 40.55 67.52 -40.70
C THR A 5 39.81 67.15 -39.39
N LYS A 6 38.58 67.59 -39.28
CA LYS A 6 37.65 67.23 -38.16
C LYS A 6 37.12 65.83 -38.43
N MET A 7 37.34 64.93 -37.51
CA MET A 7 36.79 63.59 -37.51
C MET A 7 35.46 63.63 -36.73
N MET A 8 34.40 63.35 -37.42
CA MET A 8 33.05 63.27 -36.87
C MET A 8 32.84 61.86 -36.29
N THR A 9 32.70 61.76 -34.99
CA THR A 9 32.42 60.50 -34.29
C THR A 9 30.92 60.24 -34.32
N LEU A 10 30.50 59.13 -35.01
CA LEU A 10 29.12 58.65 -34.99
C LEU A 10 28.94 57.78 -33.75
N VAL A 11 28.07 58.19 -32.81
CA VAL A 11 27.64 57.37 -31.66
C VAL A 11 26.46 56.55 -32.11
N ALA A 12 26.67 55.26 -32.35
CA ALA A 12 25.61 54.29 -32.56
C ALA A 12 25.09 53.77 -31.19
N ALA A 13 23.93 54.25 -30.79
CA ALA A 13 23.22 53.74 -29.58
C ALA A 13 22.62 52.37 -29.92
N GLY A 14 23.29 51.29 -29.50
CA GLY A 14 22.78 49.94 -29.56
C GLY A 14 21.73 49.71 -28.47
N VAL A 15 20.45 49.57 -28.88
CA VAL A 15 19.39 49.11 -28.01
C VAL A 15 19.57 47.59 -27.83
N ALA A 16 20.21 47.16 -26.74
CA ALA A 16 20.24 45.76 -26.35
C ALA A 16 18.88 45.39 -25.76
N GLY A 17 18.01 44.79 -26.59
CA GLY A 17 16.77 44.17 -26.16
C GLY A 17 17.07 42.98 -25.24
N LEU A 18 16.79 43.08 -23.95
CA LEU A 18 16.73 41.96 -23.00
C LEU A 18 15.58 41.06 -23.40
N ALA A 19 15.86 40.05 -24.19
CA ALA A 19 14.98 38.88 -24.34
C ALA A 19 15.00 38.12 -23.00
N LEU A 20 14.06 38.45 -22.10
CA LEU A 20 13.74 37.59 -20.94
C LEU A 20 13.25 36.24 -21.49
N ALA A 21 14.16 35.31 -21.65
CA ALA A 21 13.82 33.92 -21.93
C ALA A 21 12.91 33.46 -20.80
N ASN A 22 11.63 33.21 -21.11
CA ASN A 22 10.70 32.48 -20.26
C ASN A 22 11.24 31.06 -20.13
N MET A 23 12.18 30.84 -19.22
CA MET A 23 12.54 29.47 -18.81
C MET A 23 11.34 28.90 -18.09
N PRO A 24 10.79 27.75 -18.50
CA PRO A 24 9.75 27.11 -17.74
C PRO A 24 10.31 26.81 -16.35
N VAL A 25 9.78 27.49 -15.33
CA VAL A 25 10.05 27.14 -13.94
C VAL A 25 9.48 25.76 -13.74
N HIS A 26 10.33 24.72 -13.83
CA HIS A 26 9.99 23.39 -13.39
C HIS A 26 9.73 23.49 -11.89
N ALA A 27 8.46 23.56 -11.51
CA ALA A 27 8.08 23.45 -10.11
C ALA A 27 8.68 22.15 -9.58
N ALA A 28 9.48 22.22 -8.52
CA ALA A 28 10.11 21.04 -7.92
C ALA A 28 9.04 19.98 -7.66
N GLU A 29 9.25 18.77 -8.21
CA GLU A 29 8.31 17.67 -8.11
C GLU A 29 8.07 17.34 -6.63
N LYS A 30 6.84 17.50 -6.18
CA LYS A 30 6.47 17.21 -4.79
C LYS A 30 6.60 15.72 -4.56
N THR A 31 7.36 15.32 -3.55
CA THR A 31 7.59 13.92 -3.21
C THR A 31 7.02 13.56 -1.85
N ILE A 32 6.53 12.32 -1.72
CA ILE A 32 6.16 11.70 -0.45
C ILE A 32 6.85 10.35 -0.32
N THR A 33 7.36 10.03 0.87
CA THR A 33 8.01 8.74 1.14
C THR A 33 7.05 7.82 1.87
N LEU A 34 6.72 6.68 1.27
CA LEU A 34 5.85 5.66 1.83
C LEU A 34 6.59 4.35 2.06
N GLY A 35 6.17 3.61 3.08
CA GLY A 35 6.61 2.26 3.35
C GLY A 35 5.69 1.21 2.75
N SER A 36 6.27 0.12 2.23
CA SER A 36 5.55 -1.09 1.82
C SER A 36 6.49 -2.29 1.86
N THR A 37 5.99 -3.51 2.10
CA THR A 37 6.88 -4.66 2.35
C THR A 37 7.66 -5.11 1.11
N GLY A 38 7.09 -5.00 -0.08
CA GLY A 38 7.74 -5.43 -1.32
C GLY A 38 7.85 -6.95 -1.52
N VAL A 39 7.26 -7.72 -0.60
CA VAL A 39 7.25 -9.21 -0.61
C VAL A 39 5.86 -9.80 -0.38
N SER A 40 4.81 -8.98 -0.54
CA SER A 40 3.43 -9.34 -0.21
C SER A 40 2.53 -9.31 -1.45
N TYR A 41 2.66 -10.30 -2.36
CA TYR A 41 1.74 -10.47 -3.48
C TYR A 41 0.29 -10.67 -2.96
N PRO A 42 -0.74 -10.07 -3.55
CA PRO A 42 -0.72 -9.15 -4.69
C PRO A 42 -0.73 -7.66 -4.27
N THR A 43 -0.54 -7.34 -3.00
CA THR A 43 -0.68 -5.97 -2.46
C THR A 43 0.57 -5.11 -2.66
N SER A 44 1.75 -5.70 -2.42
CA SER A 44 3.05 -5.05 -2.59
C SER A 44 4.14 -6.09 -2.81
N TYR A 45 4.69 -6.17 -3.99
CA TYR A 45 5.72 -7.15 -4.35
C TYR A 45 6.64 -6.59 -5.44
N LYS A 46 7.77 -7.26 -5.67
CA LYS A 46 8.67 -6.92 -6.75
C LYS A 46 8.41 -7.79 -7.98
N GLU A 47 8.30 -7.13 -9.14
CA GLU A 47 8.23 -7.75 -10.44
C GLU A 47 9.27 -7.08 -11.33
N ASN A 48 10.26 -7.83 -11.84
CA ASN A 48 11.40 -7.32 -12.60
C ASN A 48 12.07 -6.12 -11.87
N ASP A 49 12.39 -6.29 -10.59
CA ASP A 49 12.97 -5.31 -9.66
C ASP A 49 12.14 -4.05 -9.41
N LYS A 50 10.97 -3.93 -10.01
CA LYS A 50 10.05 -2.82 -9.76
C LYS A 50 9.05 -3.18 -8.67
N LEU A 51 8.84 -2.26 -7.74
CA LEU A 51 7.79 -2.40 -6.74
C LEU A 51 6.43 -2.18 -7.40
N VAL A 52 5.57 -3.18 -7.31
CA VAL A 52 4.22 -3.20 -7.87
C VAL A 52 3.23 -3.81 -6.86
N GLY A 53 1.96 -3.85 -7.21
CA GLY A 53 0.89 -4.43 -6.40
C GLY A 53 -0.25 -3.46 -6.18
N PHE A 54 -1.37 -3.97 -5.68
CA PHE A 54 -2.60 -3.19 -5.52
C PHE A 54 -2.37 -1.91 -4.72
N ASP A 55 -1.84 -2.01 -3.49
CA ASP A 55 -1.64 -0.85 -2.62
C ASP A 55 -0.58 0.11 -3.17
N VAL A 56 0.43 -0.42 -3.84
CA VAL A 56 1.48 0.38 -4.48
C VAL A 56 0.91 1.19 -5.63
N GLU A 57 0.13 0.57 -6.53
CA GLU A 57 -0.47 1.27 -7.66
C GLU A 57 -1.56 2.26 -7.21
N VAL A 58 -2.38 1.89 -6.23
CA VAL A 58 -3.36 2.81 -5.62
C VAL A 58 -2.65 4.05 -5.07
N ALA A 59 -1.57 3.87 -4.29
CA ALA A 59 -0.85 4.98 -3.69
C ALA A 59 -0.16 5.86 -4.75
N ASN A 60 0.53 5.25 -5.71
CA ASN A 60 1.17 5.99 -6.81
C ASN A 60 0.16 6.83 -7.59
N LYS A 61 -0.97 6.23 -8.00
CA LYS A 61 -2.01 6.93 -8.78
C LYS A 61 -2.72 8.01 -7.95
N ALA A 62 -3.05 7.74 -6.68
CA ALA A 62 -3.74 8.70 -5.83
C ALA A 62 -2.87 9.93 -5.56
N PHE A 63 -1.59 9.76 -5.27
CA PHE A 63 -0.65 10.88 -5.09
C PHE A 63 -0.34 11.59 -6.40
N ALA A 64 -0.18 10.87 -7.51
CA ALA A 64 0.03 11.47 -8.83
C ALA A 64 -1.14 12.36 -9.27
N ALA A 65 -2.39 11.97 -8.98
CA ALA A 65 -3.58 12.78 -9.24
C ALA A 65 -3.59 14.13 -8.50
N GLU A 66 -2.73 14.29 -7.49
CA GLU A 66 -2.53 15.52 -6.69
C GLU A 66 -1.14 16.18 -6.95
N GLY A 67 -0.40 15.73 -7.98
CA GLY A 67 0.89 16.28 -8.37
C GLY A 67 2.06 15.85 -7.47
N TYR A 68 1.96 14.69 -6.83
CA TYR A 68 3.02 14.11 -6.00
C TYR A 68 3.59 12.84 -6.63
N LYS A 69 4.89 12.61 -6.41
CA LYS A 69 5.56 11.34 -6.69
C LYS A 69 5.82 10.59 -5.40
N VAL A 70 5.58 9.28 -5.41
CA VAL A 70 5.86 8.42 -4.27
C VAL A 70 7.27 7.86 -4.36
N LYS A 71 8.04 8.00 -3.27
CA LYS A 71 9.27 7.24 -3.02
C LYS A 71 8.95 6.11 -2.06
N TRP A 72 9.44 4.90 -2.37
CA TRP A 72 9.15 3.72 -1.58
C TRP A 72 10.34 3.30 -0.72
N VAL A 73 10.03 2.93 0.52
CA VAL A 73 10.95 2.26 1.45
C VAL A 73 10.40 0.87 1.71
N ASN A 74 11.23 -0.15 1.53
CA ASN A 74 10.85 -1.53 1.80
C ASN A 74 11.40 -2.00 3.15
N GLY A 75 10.67 -2.88 3.83
CA GLY A 75 11.00 -3.48 5.11
C GLY A 75 9.90 -4.40 5.59
N ASP A 76 10.12 -5.09 6.71
CA ASP A 76 9.06 -5.84 7.37
C ASP A 76 7.97 -4.90 7.91
N PHE A 77 6.77 -5.44 8.11
CA PHE A 77 5.59 -4.63 8.42
C PHE A 77 5.73 -3.85 9.74
N ASP A 78 6.25 -4.48 10.78
CA ASP A 78 6.42 -3.84 12.09
C ASP A 78 7.50 -2.75 12.05
N SER A 79 8.62 -3.01 11.35
CA SER A 79 9.67 -2.02 11.11
C SER A 79 9.16 -0.79 10.36
N LEU A 80 8.30 -0.98 9.35
CA LEU A 80 7.69 0.14 8.63
C LEU A 80 6.79 1.00 9.52
N LEU A 81 6.01 0.38 10.41
CA LEU A 81 5.21 1.11 11.39
C LEU A 81 6.08 1.87 12.41
N GLN A 82 7.21 1.31 12.83
CA GLN A 82 8.19 1.99 13.69
C GLN A 82 8.84 3.18 12.96
N GLN A 83 9.20 3.01 11.68
CA GLN A 83 9.73 4.10 10.86
C GLN A 83 8.73 5.23 10.67
N LEU A 84 7.43 4.91 10.51
CA LEU A 84 6.37 5.90 10.48
C LEU A 84 6.26 6.64 11.82
N SER A 85 6.26 5.92 12.95
CA SER A 85 6.22 6.53 14.29
C SER A 85 7.40 7.47 14.56
N SER A 86 8.61 7.09 14.10
CA SER A 86 9.83 7.91 14.18
C SER A 86 9.97 8.95 13.08
N LYS A 87 8.95 9.11 12.22
CA LYS A 87 8.88 10.07 11.11
C LYS A 87 9.99 9.93 10.06
N LYS A 88 10.61 8.76 9.95
CA LYS A 88 11.57 8.42 8.89
C LYS A 88 10.88 8.27 7.53
N ILE A 89 9.61 7.85 7.54
CA ILE A 89 8.70 7.80 6.39
C ILE A 89 7.40 8.56 6.74
N GLN A 90 6.65 8.97 5.73
CA GLN A 90 5.45 9.80 5.90
C GLN A 90 4.15 8.99 5.97
N GLY A 91 4.16 7.77 5.45
CA GLY A 91 3.02 6.86 5.50
C GLY A 91 3.39 5.42 5.20
N VAL A 92 2.45 4.50 5.41
CA VAL A 92 2.56 3.09 5.03
C VAL A 92 1.31 2.70 4.23
N SER A 93 1.53 2.09 3.05
CA SER A 93 0.48 1.53 2.19
C SER A 93 0.81 0.07 1.90
N ASN A 94 0.16 -0.85 2.62
CA ASN A 94 0.46 -2.30 2.58
C ASN A 94 -0.65 -3.13 3.20
N ALA A 95 -1.89 -3.01 2.72
CA ALA A 95 -3.07 -3.68 3.27
C ALA A 95 -3.17 -3.48 4.80
N VAL A 96 -3.14 -2.21 5.24
CA VAL A 96 -3.14 -1.89 6.67
C VAL A 96 -4.57 -1.93 7.19
N ALA A 97 -4.91 -3.05 7.84
CA ALA A 97 -6.22 -3.22 8.46
C ALA A 97 -6.45 -2.22 9.60
N TYR A 98 -7.63 -1.59 9.56
CA TYR A 98 -8.08 -0.69 10.61
C TYR A 98 -8.33 -1.45 11.91
N ASN A 99 -7.81 -0.94 13.00
CA ASN A 99 -8.25 -1.27 14.35
C ASN A 99 -8.11 -0.05 15.25
N LYS A 100 -8.81 -0.09 16.42
CA LYS A 100 -8.85 1.05 17.35
C LYS A 100 -7.47 1.41 17.89
N ASP A 101 -6.59 0.44 18.11
CA ASP A 101 -5.27 0.68 18.71
C ASP A 101 -4.33 1.33 17.69
N ARG A 102 -4.33 0.88 16.44
CA ARG A 102 -3.65 1.57 15.35
C ARG A 102 -4.20 2.98 15.11
N ALA A 103 -5.51 3.15 15.16
CA ALA A 103 -6.15 4.44 14.99
C ALA A 103 -5.80 5.45 16.10
N LYS A 104 -5.40 5.00 17.31
CA LYS A 104 -4.82 5.86 18.34
C LYS A 104 -3.41 6.36 17.98
N GLN A 105 -2.60 5.53 17.32
CA GLN A 105 -1.20 5.81 17.01
C GLN A 105 -1.03 6.50 15.65
N TYR A 106 -1.81 6.09 14.65
CA TYR A 106 -1.71 6.53 13.26
C TYR A 106 -3.01 7.15 12.77
N ARG A 107 -2.88 8.01 11.78
CA ARG A 107 -4.02 8.54 11.03
C ARG A 107 -4.28 7.66 9.82
N PHE A 108 -5.43 7.04 9.78
CA PHE A 108 -5.88 6.32 8.59
C PHE A 108 -6.34 7.29 7.49
N SER A 109 -6.11 6.91 6.25
CA SER A 109 -6.85 7.41 5.08
C SER A 109 -8.33 6.99 5.17
N LYS A 110 -9.15 7.33 4.18
CA LYS A 110 -10.39 6.61 3.92
C LYS A 110 -10.07 5.13 3.73
N LEU A 111 -10.89 4.26 4.30
CA LEU A 111 -10.72 2.80 4.24
C LEU A 111 -11.25 2.32 2.89
N TYR A 112 -10.38 2.25 1.88
CA TYR A 112 -10.75 2.04 0.49
C TYR A 112 -10.99 0.59 0.09
N ALA A 113 -10.55 -0.37 0.90
CA ALA A 113 -10.76 -1.80 0.66
C ALA A 113 -11.51 -2.47 1.82
N THR A 114 -12.34 -3.46 1.50
CA THR A 114 -13.09 -4.26 2.47
C THR A 114 -13.11 -5.70 2.05
N TYR A 115 -12.75 -6.60 2.95
CA TYR A 115 -12.82 -8.05 2.74
C TYR A 115 -12.96 -8.80 4.06
N ASN A 116 -13.22 -10.12 3.96
CA ASN A 116 -13.26 -10.97 5.14
C ASN A 116 -11.94 -11.72 5.31
N GLN A 117 -11.48 -11.86 6.54
CA GLN A 117 -10.43 -12.81 6.88
C GLN A 117 -10.95 -14.24 6.78
N GLN A 118 -10.10 -15.11 6.25
CA GLN A 118 -10.37 -16.54 6.11
C GLN A 118 -9.12 -17.36 6.45
N VAL A 119 -9.27 -18.68 6.52
CA VAL A 119 -8.16 -19.62 6.64
C VAL A 119 -8.05 -20.43 5.37
N ALA A 120 -6.82 -20.62 4.89
CA ALA A 120 -6.48 -21.63 3.92
C ALA A 120 -5.76 -22.80 4.61
N VAL A 121 -6.05 -24.03 4.21
CA VAL A 121 -5.46 -25.26 4.73
C VAL A 121 -4.90 -26.10 3.58
N PRO A 122 -3.99 -27.07 3.80
CA PRO A 122 -3.57 -28.03 2.79
C PRO A 122 -4.78 -28.71 2.12
N LYS A 123 -4.68 -28.99 0.81
CA LYS A 123 -5.79 -29.61 0.04
C LYS A 123 -6.26 -30.95 0.62
N ASP A 124 -5.34 -31.74 1.18
CA ASP A 124 -5.58 -33.03 1.81
C ASP A 124 -6.09 -32.93 3.26
N SER A 125 -6.06 -31.72 3.85
CA SER A 125 -6.60 -31.47 5.19
C SER A 125 -8.08 -31.90 5.27
N LYS A 126 -8.43 -32.57 6.37
CA LYS A 126 -9.81 -32.98 6.65
C LYS A 126 -10.68 -31.86 7.21
N ALA A 127 -10.08 -30.72 7.57
CA ALA A 127 -10.80 -29.56 8.07
C ALA A 127 -11.76 -29.03 6.99
N LYS A 128 -13.02 -28.79 7.39
CA LYS A 128 -14.09 -28.23 6.55
C LYS A 128 -14.48 -26.82 7.00
N LYS A 129 -14.17 -26.46 8.25
CA LYS A 129 -14.48 -25.18 8.90
C LYS A 129 -13.39 -24.83 9.92
N VAL A 130 -13.31 -23.57 10.34
CA VAL A 130 -12.28 -23.11 11.27
C VAL A 130 -12.37 -23.78 12.64
N SER A 131 -13.55 -24.22 13.08
CA SER A 131 -13.67 -24.96 14.35
C SER A 131 -12.97 -26.32 14.33
N ASP A 132 -12.75 -26.93 13.16
CA ASP A 132 -12.04 -28.21 13.01
C ASP A 132 -10.52 -28.06 13.24
N LEU A 133 -10.03 -26.83 13.35
CA LEU A 133 -8.62 -26.51 13.63
C LEU A 133 -8.32 -26.40 15.13
N ALA A 134 -9.23 -26.81 16.02
CA ALA A 134 -8.96 -26.84 17.47
C ALA A 134 -7.73 -27.72 17.78
N GLY A 135 -6.76 -27.18 18.54
CA GLY A 135 -5.48 -27.82 18.84
C GLY A 135 -4.50 -27.91 17.66
N LYS A 136 -4.79 -27.20 16.57
CA LYS A 136 -3.95 -27.11 15.37
C LYS A 136 -3.24 -25.77 15.32
N THR A 137 -2.12 -25.71 14.61
CA THR A 137 -1.34 -24.51 14.44
C THR A 137 -1.68 -23.80 13.13
N VAL A 138 -2.03 -22.51 13.20
CA VAL A 138 -2.33 -21.68 12.03
C VAL A 138 -1.34 -20.53 11.94
N GLY A 139 -0.70 -20.37 10.79
CA GLY A 139 0.24 -19.27 10.52
C GLY A 139 -0.49 -17.95 10.31
N ALA A 140 0.11 -16.86 10.81
CA ALA A 140 -0.35 -15.48 10.57
C ALA A 140 0.85 -14.53 10.50
N VAL A 141 0.68 -13.35 9.89
CA VAL A 141 1.74 -12.32 9.87
C VAL A 141 1.82 -11.64 11.23
N GLN A 142 3.03 -11.50 11.77
CA GLN A 142 3.29 -10.77 13.00
C GLN A 142 2.74 -9.34 12.92
N GLY A 143 2.18 -8.84 14.02
CA GLY A 143 1.58 -7.50 14.08
C GLY A 143 0.26 -7.34 13.31
N SER A 144 -0.20 -8.37 12.56
CA SER A 144 -1.48 -8.30 11.84
C SER A 144 -2.70 -8.47 12.75
N THR A 145 -3.86 -7.96 12.31
CA THR A 145 -5.15 -8.18 12.98
C THR A 145 -5.57 -9.65 12.94
N SER A 146 -5.04 -10.43 12.00
CA SER A 146 -5.41 -11.83 11.80
C SER A 146 -5.18 -12.69 13.04
N ILE A 147 -4.10 -12.43 13.80
CA ILE A 147 -3.82 -13.14 15.05
C ILE A 147 -4.95 -12.93 16.07
N LYS A 148 -5.27 -11.67 16.34
CA LYS A 148 -6.32 -11.31 17.30
C LYS A 148 -7.70 -11.84 16.88
N ASN A 149 -8.03 -11.69 15.62
CA ASN A 149 -9.32 -12.08 15.08
C ASN A 149 -9.51 -13.60 15.06
N LEU A 150 -8.48 -14.36 14.68
CA LEU A 150 -8.55 -15.82 14.71
C LEU A 150 -8.68 -16.33 16.15
N ASN A 151 -7.91 -15.78 17.10
CA ASN A 151 -7.99 -16.13 18.53
C ASN A 151 -9.38 -15.79 19.13
N ALA A 152 -9.98 -14.67 18.69
CA ALA A 152 -11.34 -14.32 19.12
C ALA A 152 -12.40 -15.26 18.53
N TYR A 153 -12.20 -15.72 17.29
CA TYR A 153 -13.11 -16.62 16.60
C TYR A 153 -13.01 -18.07 17.12
N ASN A 154 -11.80 -18.55 17.34
CA ASN A 154 -11.54 -19.89 17.88
C ASN A 154 -10.32 -19.89 18.82
N LYS A 155 -10.57 -19.80 20.12
CA LYS A 155 -9.52 -19.75 21.17
C LYS A 155 -8.69 -21.05 21.29
N LYS A 156 -9.12 -22.14 20.63
CA LYS A 156 -8.44 -23.44 20.69
C LYS A 156 -7.44 -23.62 19.54
N VAL A 157 -7.28 -22.62 18.67
CA VAL A 157 -6.29 -22.63 17.60
C VAL A 157 -4.99 -22.00 18.12
N ASP A 158 -3.87 -22.68 17.92
CA ASP A 158 -2.56 -22.12 18.18
C ASP A 158 -2.12 -21.25 17.00
N VAL A 159 -1.75 -20.00 17.26
CA VAL A 159 -1.32 -19.08 16.20
C VAL A 159 0.19 -18.91 16.21
N ARG A 160 0.85 -19.31 15.11
CA ARG A 160 2.27 -19.07 14.87
C ARG A 160 2.46 -17.81 14.04
N ALA A 161 3.17 -16.84 14.60
CA ALA A 161 3.53 -15.60 13.91
C ALA A 161 4.73 -15.81 12.96
N PHE A 162 4.66 -15.17 11.78
CA PHE A 162 5.70 -15.12 10.76
C PHE A 162 5.98 -13.68 10.37
N GLU A 163 7.22 -13.38 9.97
CA GLU A 163 7.62 -12.02 9.56
C GLU A 163 6.93 -11.56 8.28
N SER A 164 6.71 -12.50 7.34
CA SER A 164 6.04 -12.21 6.08
C SER A 164 4.83 -13.11 5.82
N ARG A 165 3.96 -12.66 4.92
CA ARG A 165 2.83 -13.48 4.42
C ARG A 165 3.33 -14.69 3.64
N ASP A 166 4.37 -14.50 2.85
CA ASP A 166 4.93 -15.56 2.01
C ASP A 166 5.50 -16.69 2.86
N ASP A 167 6.14 -16.37 3.99
CA ASP A 167 6.63 -17.37 4.94
C ASP A 167 5.49 -18.16 5.58
N ALA A 168 4.43 -17.47 6.01
CA ALA A 168 3.25 -18.12 6.59
C ALA A 168 2.56 -19.04 5.58
N VAL A 169 2.37 -18.58 4.33
CA VAL A 169 1.76 -19.38 3.25
C VAL A 169 2.65 -20.57 2.87
N THR A 170 3.94 -20.37 2.75
CA THR A 170 4.92 -21.42 2.46
C THR A 170 4.92 -22.50 3.56
N ALA A 171 4.86 -22.07 4.83
CA ALA A 171 4.79 -22.98 5.96
C ALA A 171 3.51 -23.83 5.93
N ALA A 172 2.35 -23.24 5.57
CA ALA A 172 1.10 -23.98 5.43
C ALA A 172 1.12 -24.92 4.23
N ASN A 173 1.64 -24.48 3.08
CA ASN A 173 1.75 -25.32 1.88
C ASN A 173 2.71 -26.48 2.07
N GLY A 174 3.75 -26.32 2.87
CA GLY A 174 4.73 -27.37 3.22
C GLY A 174 4.37 -28.19 4.45
N GLY A 175 3.17 -28.03 5.01
CA GLY A 175 2.70 -28.81 6.18
C GLY A 175 3.41 -28.49 7.50
N LYS A 176 4.18 -27.40 7.59
CA LYS A 176 4.82 -26.94 8.83
C LYS A 176 3.85 -26.32 9.83
N VAL A 177 2.70 -25.89 9.35
CA VAL A 177 1.52 -25.47 10.11
C VAL A 177 0.26 -26.02 9.40
N ASP A 178 -0.84 -26.19 10.15
CA ASP A 178 -2.06 -26.81 9.65
C ASP A 178 -2.91 -25.88 8.76
N GLY A 179 -2.58 -24.60 8.73
CA GLY A 179 -3.24 -23.60 7.88
C GLY A 179 -2.57 -22.23 7.96
N VAL A 180 -3.09 -21.28 7.20
CA VAL A 180 -2.68 -19.87 7.23
C VAL A 180 -3.90 -18.99 7.20
N THR A 181 -3.90 -17.92 8.01
CA THR A 181 -4.97 -16.92 8.03
C THR A 181 -4.51 -15.59 7.45
N ASN A 182 -5.34 -15.02 6.60
CA ASN A 182 -5.19 -13.67 6.03
C ASN A 182 -6.52 -13.23 5.40
N SER A 183 -6.53 -12.09 4.70
CA SER A 183 -7.63 -11.69 3.82
C SER A 183 -7.95 -12.78 2.80
N GLY A 184 -9.22 -13.12 2.66
CA GLY A 184 -9.68 -14.16 1.72
C GLY A 184 -9.27 -13.89 0.27
N PRO A 185 -9.54 -12.70 -0.31
CA PRO A 185 -9.10 -12.34 -1.65
C PRO A 185 -7.59 -12.46 -1.85
N ILE A 186 -6.79 -12.06 -0.86
CA ILE A 186 -5.32 -12.18 -0.91
C ILE A 186 -4.92 -13.66 -0.95
N LEU A 187 -5.45 -14.50 -0.05
CA LEU A 187 -5.13 -15.92 -0.03
C LEU A 187 -5.52 -16.59 -1.35
N LYS A 188 -6.71 -16.30 -1.90
CA LYS A 188 -7.16 -16.82 -3.19
C LYS A 188 -6.19 -16.43 -4.31
N ALA A 189 -5.78 -15.15 -4.36
CA ALA A 189 -4.84 -14.65 -5.37
C ALA A 189 -3.48 -15.37 -5.28
N VAL A 190 -2.91 -15.49 -4.07
CA VAL A 190 -1.63 -16.19 -3.84
C VAL A 190 -1.71 -17.67 -4.19
N ILE A 191 -2.78 -18.35 -3.76
CA ILE A 191 -2.98 -19.78 -4.05
C ILE A 191 -3.07 -20.03 -5.56
N LYS A 192 -3.81 -19.17 -6.28
CA LYS A 192 -3.97 -19.26 -7.73
C LYS A 192 -2.67 -18.95 -8.47
N ASP A 193 -2.01 -17.87 -8.12
CA ASP A 193 -0.78 -17.39 -8.78
C ASP A 193 0.36 -18.39 -8.64
N LYS A 194 0.60 -18.86 -7.41
CA LYS A 194 1.68 -19.80 -7.09
C LYS A 194 1.27 -21.27 -7.25
N GLN A 195 0.05 -21.57 -7.71
CA GLN A 195 -0.51 -22.93 -7.89
C GLN A 195 -0.36 -23.82 -6.65
N LEU A 196 -0.60 -23.24 -5.46
CA LEU A 196 -0.33 -23.91 -4.18
C LEU A 196 -1.33 -25.03 -3.90
N ALA A 197 -0.88 -26.07 -3.20
CA ALA A 197 -1.71 -27.18 -2.74
C ALA A 197 -2.53 -26.81 -1.48
N LEU A 198 -3.18 -25.64 -1.49
CA LEU A 198 -4.04 -25.14 -0.43
C LEU A 198 -5.50 -25.02 -0.91
N LYS A 199 -6.43 -25.09 0.03
CA LYS A 199 -7.86 -24.82 -0.16
C LYS A 199 -8.36 -23.84 0.89
N MET A 200 -9.32 -22.97 0.53
CA MET A 200 -9.96 -22.04 1.43
C MET A 200 -11.01 -22.74 2.29
N LEU A 201 -11.04 -22.45 3.58
CA LEU A 201 -12.21 -22.74 4.42
C LEU A 201 -13.28 -21.67 4.19
N PRO A 202 -14.58 -22.04 4.27
CA PRO A 202 -15.68 -21.11 3.96
C PRO A 202 -15.92 -20.03 5.02
N ASP A 203 -15.43 -20.25 6.24
CA ASP A 203 -15.70 -19.36 7.38
C ASP A 203 -15.13 -17.95 7.15
N LYS A 204 -15.98 -16.97 7.39
CA LYS A 204 -15.59 -15.56 7.46
C LYS A 204 -15.31 -15.19 8.92
N ILE A 205 -14.05 -15.06 9.28
CA ILE A 205 -13.60 -14.85 10.66
C ILE A 205 -13.94 -13.44 11.13
N ALA A 206 -13.59 -12.44 10.33
CA ALA A 206 -13.81 -11.03 10.61
C ALA A 206 -13.84 -10.24 9.31
N ALA A 207 -14.57 -9.13 9.30
CA ALA A 207 -14.47 -8.15 8.24
C ALA A 207 -13.27 -7.22 8.54
N ASP A 208 -12.38 -7.06 7.57
CA ASP A 208 -11.32 -6.08 7.58
C ASP A 208 -11.66 -4.90 6.65
N HIS A 209 -11.22 -3.73 7.07
CA HIS A 209 -11.30 -2.50 6.28
C HIS A 209 -9.89 -1.91 6.24
N ASP A 210 -9.33 -1.81 5.04
CA ASP A 210 -7.96 -1.37 4.87
C ASP A 210 -7.85 0.04 4.32
N GLY A 211 -6.79 0.71 4.78
CA GLY A 211 -6.39 2.03 4.31
C GLY A 211 -4.89 2.22 4.42
N ALA A 212 -4.37 3.30 3.86
CA ALA A 212 -3.03 3.76 4.16
C ALA A 212 -3.00 4.47 5.53
N VAL A 213 -1.85 4.43 6.19
CA VAL A 213 -1.66 5.11 7.48
C VAL A 213 -0.57 6.16 7.38
N PHE A 214 -0.76 7.25 8.11
CA PHE A 214 0.11 8.43 8.18
C PHE A 214 0.37 8.81 9.63
N THR A 215 1.32 9.72 9.87
CA THR A 215 1.56 10.26 11.21
C THR A 215 0.34 10.99 11.77
N LYS A 216 0.23 11.11 13.10
CA LYS A 216 -0.92 11.79 13.75
C LYS A 216 -0.86 13.30 13.71
N ASP A 217 0.30 13.86 13.43
CA ASP A 217 0.53 15.31 13.45
C ASP A 217 -0.11 16.05 12.25
N ALA A 218 0.17 17.34 12.15
CA ALA A 218 -0.38 18.21 11.10
C ALA A 218 0.10 17.79 9.70
N SER A 219 1.34 17.28 9.58
CA SER A 219 1.88 16.78 8.32
C SER A 219 1.10 15.55 7.85
N GLY A 220 0.96 14.53 8.70
CA GLY A 220 0.19 13.34 8.35
C GLY A 220 -1.30 13.61 8.10
N LYS A 221 -1.87 14.67 8.74
CA LYS A 221 -3.23 15.14 8.40
C LYS A 221 -3.29 15.67 6.97
N LYS A 222 -2.28 16.44 6.56
CA LYS A 222 -2.17 16.97 5.18
C LYS A 222 -2.01 15.82 4.18
N ASP A 223 -1.09 14.89 4.44
CA ASP A 223 -0.77 13.79 3.55
C ASP A 223 -1.97 12.85 3.35
N ALA A 224 -2.67 12.51 4.44
CA ALA A 224 -3.91 11.74 4.38
C ALA A 224 -5.02 12.47 3.59
N LYS A 225 -5.12 13.81 3.69
CA LYS A 225 -6.07 14.60 2.92
C LYS A 225 -5.76 14.53 1.42
N ILE A 226 -4.48 14.71 1.05
CA ILE A 226 -4.02 14.61 -0.35
C ILE A 226 -4.35 13.22 -0.90
N PHE A 227 -3.96 12.17 -0.19
CA PHE A 227 -4.25 10.80 -0.57
C PHE A 227 -5.76 10.54 -0.75
N ASN A 228 -6.59 10.98 0.19
CA ASN A 228 -8.05 10.82 0.12
C ASN A 228 -8.67 11.57 -1.06
N THR A 229 -8.14 12.73 -1.43
CA THR A 229 -8.60 13.47 -2.63
C THR A 229 -8.29 12.67 -3.89
N GLY A 230 -7.07 12.13 -4.01
CA GLY A 230 -6.68 11.26 -5.11
C GLY A 230 -7.52 9.97 -5.15
N LEU A 231 -7.72 9.29 -4.01
CA LEU A 231 -8.60 8.11 -3.93
C LEU A 231 -10.00 8.39 -4.45
N LYS A 232 -10.58 9.54 -4.09
CA LYS A 232 -11.93 9.92 -4.55
C LYS A 232 -11.97 10.11 -6.07
N LYS A 233 -10.92 10.68 -6.68
CA LYS A 233 -10.79 10.80 -8.14
C LYS A 233 -10.73 9.41 -8.78
N LEU A 234 -9.81 8.54 -8.32
CA LEU A 234 -9.65 7.18 -8.84
C LEU A 234 -10.92 6.34 -8.71
N TYR A 235 -11.68 6.52 -7.63
CA TYR A 235 -12.95 5.83 -7.43
C TYR A 235 -13.99 6.28 -8.47
N LYS A 236 -14.14 7.60 -8.67
CA LYS A 236 -15.08 8.17 -9.66
C LYS A 236 -14.77 7.73 -11.08
N ASP A 237 -13.48 7.62 -11.41
CA ASP A 237 -13.00 7.23 -12.74
C ASP A 237 -13.00 5.71 -12.96
N GLY A 238 -13.39 4.93 -11.95
CA GLY A 238 -13.41 3.46 -12.00
C GLY A 238 -12.03 2.80 -11.93
N GLU A 239 -10.96 3.57 -11.70
CA GLU A 239 -9.60 3.05 -11.64
C GLU A 239 -9.36 2.14 -10.43
N LEU A 240 -9.97 2.43 -9.27
CA LEU A 240 -9.85 1.55 -8.10
C LEU A 240 -10.45 0.17 -8.37
N GLN A 241 -11.63 0.12 -9.02
CA GLN A 241 -12.29 -1.12 -9.40
C GLN A 241 -11.45 -1.92 -10.41
N LYS A 242 -10.87 -1.25 -11.41
CA LYS A 242 -9.94 -1.89 -12.37
C LYS A 242 -8.74 -2.50 -11.67
N LEU A 243 -8.11 -1.77 -10.73
CA LEU A 243 -7.00 -2.28 -9.95
C LEU A 243 -7.42 -3.46 -9.06
N SER A 244 -8.61 -3.38 -8.45
CA SER A 244 -9.17 -4.47 -7.67
C SER A 244 -9.31 -5.75 -8.51
N HIS A 245 -9.95 -5.67 -9.66
CA HIS A 245 -10.09 -6.81 -10.57
C HIS A 245 -8.75 -7.31 -11.11
N LYS A 246 -7.81 -6.41 -11.42
CA LYS A 246 -6.46 -6.77 -11.88
C LYS A 246 -5.75 -7.68 -10.87
N TYR A 247 -5.80 -7.34 -9.59
CA TYR A 247 -5.00 -7.99 -8.56
C TYR A 247 -5.71 -9.11 -7.81
N PHE A 248 -7.04 -9.04 -7.71
CA PHE A 248 -7.83 -10.01 -6.91
C PHE A 248 -8.85 -10.80 -7.74
N GLY A 249 -9.14 -10.36 -8.97
CA GLY A 249 -10.20 -10.96 -9.79
C GLY A 249 -11.63 -10.66 -9.30
N GLU A 250 -11.76 -9.87 -8.25
CA GLU A 250 -13.04 -9.47 -7.63
C GLU A 250 -12.98 -8.01 -7.17
N ASP A 251 -14.13 -7.36 -6.94
CA ASP A 251 -14.19 -6.00 -6.41
C ASP A 251 -14.14 -6.02 -4.88
N ILE A 252 -13.05 -5.47 -4.32
CA ILE A 252 -12.86 -5.30 -2.88
C ILE A 252 -13.01 -3.83 -2.44
N ILE A 253 -13.44 -2.93 -3.32
CA ILE A 253 -13.47 -1.49 -3.05
C ILE A 253 -14.61 -1.13 -2.10
N ASN A 254 -14.28 -0.39 -1.05
CA ASN A 254 -15.26 0.16 -0.11
C ASN A 254 -15.83 1.49 -0.62
N GLY A 255 -16.72 1.43 -1.59
CA GLY A 255 -17.33 2.60 -2.20
C GLY A 255 -18.06 3.51 -1.19
N LYS A 256 -18.65 2.94 -0.12
CA LYS A 256 -19.32 3.73 0.94
C LYS A 256 -18.35 4.68 1.68
N ALA A 257 -17.09 4.29 1.84
CA ALA A 257 -16.09 5.12 2.49
C ALA A 257 -15.55 6.23 1.56
N LEU A 258 -15.67 6.06 0.24
CA LEU A 258 -15.07 6.95 -0.78
C LEU A 258 -16.02 8.03 -1.31
N ASN A 259 -17.33 7.85 -1.12
CA ASN A 259 -18.35 8.83 -1.46
C ASN A 259 -18.35 10.08 -0.56
#